data_ba43a586c173e192bc39aa679482c806
#
_entry.id   ba43a586c173e192bc39aa679482c806
#
_cell.length_a   1.000
_cell.length_b   1.000
_cell.length_c   1.000
_cell.angle_alpha   90.00
_cell.angle_beta   90.00
_cell.angle_gamma   90.00
#
_symmetry.space_group_name_H-M   'P 1'
#
loop_
_entity.id
_entity.type
_entity.pdbx_description
1 polymer ?
#
loop_
_entity_poly.entity_id
_entity_poly.type
_entity_poly.pdbx_seq_one_letter_code
_entity_poly.pdbx_strand_id
1 'polypeptide(L)'
;MGKLFGTDGIRGVANETLDAKLAYRVGQAAAISLADDSGTKPTVVIGKDTRISSDMLEGALVAGLTACGCNAILLGVIPTPAVAYLTVYLHADAGVVISASHNPYEHNGIKMFSSEGFKLSDALEARIEELILREGELPVKTHGQIGQVMSGSFAA
;
A
#
# COMPACT_ATOMS: atom_id res chain seq x y z
N MET A 1 12.35 13.41 -15.63
CA MET A 1 12.27 12.29 -14.73
C MET A 1 10.83 11.78 -14.64
N GLY A 2 10.65 10.54 -14.95
CA GLY A 2 9.32 9.96 -14.90
C GLY A 2 8.79 9.86 -13.49
N LYS A 3 7.50 10.11 -13.32
CA LYS A 3 6.85 9.90 -12.05
C LYS A 3 6.18 8.54 -12.06
N LEU A 4 6.42 7.77 -11.01
CA LEU A 4 5.78 6.48 -10.83
C LEU A 4 4.31 6.67 -10.41
N PHE A 5 4.07 7.63 -9.51
CA PHE A 5 2.73 7.96 -9.07
C PHE A 5 2.07 8.95 -10.03
N GLY A 6 0.99 8.50 -10.66
CA GLY A 6 0.11 9.41 -11.37
C GLY A 6 -1.00 9.89 -10.45
N THR A 7 -2.00 10.57 -11.03
CA THR A 7 -3.16 11.06 -10.29
C THR A 7 -3.91 9.91 -9.60
N ASP A 8 -3.91 8.74 -10.21
CA ASP A 8 -4.64 7.56 -9.73
C ASP A 8 -3.72 6.51 -9.12
N GLY A 9 -2.53 6.91 -8.64
CA GLY A 9 -1.57 6.01 -8.04
C GLY A 9 -0.66 5.35 -9.07
N ILE A 10 -0.13 4.20 -8.71
CA ILE A 10 0.73 3.41 -9.59
C ILE A 10 -0.15 2.45 -10.38
N ARG A 11 -0.17 2.55 -11.68
CA ARG A 11 -0.99 1.70 -12.55
C ARG A 11 -0.17 1.02 -13.61
N GLY A 12 -0.63 -0.14 -14.05
CA GLY A 12 0.01 -0.89 -15.11
C GLY A 12 -0.71 -2.18 -15.41
N VAL A 13 -0.21 -2.88 -16.42
CA VAL A 13 -0.70 -4.22 -16.74
C VAL A 13 -0.06 -5.19 -15.75
N ALA A 14 -0.91 -5.97 -15.08
CA ALA A 14 -0.44 -6.90 -14.06
C ALA A 14 0.57 -7.90 -14.65
N ASN A 15 1.68 -8.08 -13.95
CA ASN A 15 2.81 -8.93 -14.34
C ASN A 15 3.58 -8.48 -15.59
N GLU A 16 3.26 -7.32 -16.14
CA GLU A 16 4.08 -6.71 -17.19
C GLU A 16 4.80 -5.48 -16.63
N THR A 17 4.04 -4.47 -16.20
CA THR A 17 4.61 -3.26 -15.62
C THR A 17 4.31 -3.10 -14.13
N LEU A 18 3.29 -3.81 -13.64
CA LEU A 18 2.94 -3.83 -12.22
C LEU A 18 2.96 -5.29 -11.74
N ASP A 19 4.09 -5.70 -11.19
CA ASP A 19 4.29 -7.08 -10.74
C ASP A 19 4.45 -7.16 -9.22
N ALA A 20 4.63 -8.39 -8.72
CA ALA A 20 4.78 -8.63 -7.29
C ALA A 20 6.03 -7.95 -6.73
N LYS A 21 7.12 -7.89 -7.51
CA LYS A 21 8.35 -7.24 -7.06
C LYS A 21 8.13 -5.76 -6.82
N LEU A 22 7.43 -5.09 -7.73
CA LEU A 22 7.11 -3.67 -7.57
C LEU A 22 6.18 -3.47 -6.38
N ALA A 23 5.14 -4.29 -6.25
CA ALA A 23 4.20 -4.19 -5.13
C ALA A 23 4.89 -4.38 -3.78
N TYR A 24 5.81 -5.35 -3.70
CA TYR A 24 6.61 -5.57 -2.51
C TYR A 24 7.44 -4.33 -2.17
N ARG A 25 8.09 -3.76 -3.18
CA ARG A 25 8.92 -2.55 -3.02
C ARG A 25 8.07 -1.36 -2.58
N VAL A 26 6.86 -1.22 -3.13
CA VAL A 26 5.92 -0.18 -2.71
C VAL A 26 5.58 -0.33 -1.22
N GLY A 27 5.32 -1.56 -0.78
CA GLY A 27 5.04 -1.84 0.63
C GLY A 27 6.21 -1.46 1.53
N GLN A 28 7.42 -1.83 1.13
CA GLN A 28 8.62 -1.47 1.88
C GLN A 28 8.79 0.06 1.98
N ALA A 29 8.65 0.73 0.84
CA ALA A 29 8.83 2.18 0.78
C ALA A 29 7.78 2.90 1.63
N ALA A 30 6.54 2.44 1.59
CA ALA A 30 5.48 3.01 2.40
C ALA A 30 5.76 2.84 3.90
N ALA A 31 6.15 1.63 4.31
CA ALA A 31 6.45 1.35 5.72
C ALA A 31 7.59 2.23 6.22
N ILE A 32 8.67 2.33 5.45
CA ILE A 32 9.83 3.15 5.82
C ILE A 32 9.43 4.62 5.94
N SER A 33 8.64 5.10 4.99
CA SER A 33 8.24 6.51 4.93
C SER A 33 7.26 6.90 6.04
N LEU A 34 6.45 5.94 6.52
CA LEU A 34 5.48 6.20 7.60
C LEU A 34 6.08 6.03 8.99
N ALA A 35 7.23 5.38 9.10
CA ALA A 35 7.88 5.18 10.39
C ALA A 35 8.33 6.52 10.98
N ASP A 36 8.22 6.62 12.30
CA ASP A 36 8.68 7.80 13.02
C ASP A 36 9.54 7.36 14.22
N ASP A 37 9.91 8.30 15.06
CA ASP A 37 10.79 8.04 16.20
C ASP A 37 10.05 7.55 17.45
N SER A 38 8.73 7.39 17.38
CA SER A 38 7.91 6.99 18.52
C SER A 38 8.13 5.54 18.95
N GLY A 39 8.66 4.71 18.04
CA GLY A 39 8.79 3.27 18.28
C GLY A 39 7.50 2.51 18.03
N THR A 40 6.41 3.19 17.75
CA THR A 40 5.13 2.56 17.43
C THR A 40 5.14 2.15 15.96
N LYS A 41 4.72 0.92 15.69
CA LYS A 41 4.62 0.45 14.30
C LYS A 41 3.49 1.19 13.59
N PRO A 42 3.75 1.72 12.39
CA PRO A 42 2.64 2.29 11.61
C PRO A 42 1.65 1.21 11.20
N THR A 43 0.45 1.62 10.89
CA THR A 43 -0.62 0.72 10.45
C THR A 43 -1.19 1.21 9.14
N VAL A 44 -1.34 0.29 8.18
CA VAL A 44 -1.90 0.57 6.87
C VAL A 44 -3.09 -0.35 6.65
N VAL A 45 -4.23 0.20 6.22
CA VAL A 45 -5.39 -0.60 5.84
C VAL A 45 -5.34 -0.83 4.33
N ILE A 46 -5.77 -2.00 3.88
CA ILE A 46 -5.67 -2.40 2.48
C ILE A 46 -7.00 -2.97 2.00
N GLY A 47 -7.58 -2.33 0.99
CA GLY A 47 -8.74 -2.84 0.29
C GLY A 47 -8.38 -3.20 -1.14
N LYS A 48 -9.23 -3.94 -1.81
CA LYS A 48 -8.99 -4.37 -3.18
C LYS A 48 -10.30 -4.55 -3.93
N ASP A 49 -10.21 -4.60 -5.25
CA ASP A 49 -11.35 -4.98 -6.08
C ASP A 49 -11.27 -6.47 -6.44
N THR A 50 -12.14 -6.92 -7.32
CA THR A 50 -12.27 -8.34 -7.65
C THR A 50 -11.35 -8.82 -8.77
N ARG A 51 -10.41 -8.01 -9.25
CA ARG A 51 -9.49 -8.41 -10.32
C ARG A 51 -8.65 -9.59 -9.87
N ILE A 52 -8.38 -10.51 -10.80
CA ILE A 52 -7.62 -11.72 -10.49
C ILE A 52 -6.23 -11.40 -9.93
N SER A 53 -5.61 -10.31 -10.38
CA SER A 53 -4.27 -9.91 -9.94
C SER A 53 -4.27 -9.24 -8.57
N SER A 54 -5.43 -8.87 -8.03
CA SER A 54 -5.49 -8.15 -6.75
C SER A 54 -4.95 -8.94 -5.58
N ASP A 55 -5.22 -10.25 -5.51
CA ASP A 55 -4.70 -11.08 -4.43
C ASP A 55 -3.18 -11.16 -4.47
N MET A 56 -2.60 -11.31 -5.65
CA MET A 56 -1.15 -11.37 -5.83
C MET A 56 -0.50 -10.05 -5.38
N LEU A 57 -1.06 -8.94 -5.83
CA LEU A 57 -0.50 -7.62 -5.50
C LEU A 57 -0.68 -7.31 -4.03
N GLU A 58 -1.82 -7.68 -3.44
CA GLU A 58 -2.05 -7.50 -2.01
C GLU A 58 -1.03 -8.30 -1.19
N GLY A 59 -0.82 -9.57 -1.54
CA GLY A 59 0.15 -10.40 -0.82
C GLY A 59 1.55 -9.83 -0.87
N ALA A 60 1.98 -9.35 -2.03
CA ALA A 60 3.30 -8.76 -2.19
C ALA A 60 3.42 -7.45 -1.41
N LEU A 61 2.41 -6.60 -1.49
CA LEU A 61 2.37 -5.33 -0.77
C LEU A 61 2.43 -5.56 0.75
N VAL A 62 1.63 -6.50 1.24
CA VAL A 62 1.60 -6.86 2.67
C VAL A 62 2.96 -7.37 3.12
N ALA A 63 3.60 -8.23 2.32
CA ALA A 63 4.94 -8.73 2.64
C ALA A 63 5.93 -7.57 2.78
N GLY A 64 5.87 -6.60 1.89
CA GLY A 64 6.74 -5.42 1.94
C GLY A 64 6.48 -4.56 3.17
N LEU A 65 5.23 -4.31 3.48
CA LEU A 65 4.84 -3.53 4.66
C LEU A 65 5.35 -4.20 5.95
N THR A 66 5.05 -5.48 6.12
CA THR A 66 5.40 -6.18 7.35
C THR A 66 6.90 -6.40 7.48
N ALA A 67 7.60 -6.66 6.36
CA ALA A 67 9.05 -6.80 6.39
C ALA A 67 9.74 -5.54 6.89
N CYS A 68 9.14 -4.39 6.71
CA CYS A 68 9.71 -3.10 7.13
C CYS A 68 9.05 -2.55 8.39
N GLY A 69 8.34 -3.39 9.14
CA GLY A 69 7.85 -3.03 10.47
C GLY A 69 6.49 -2.35 10.52
N CYS A 70 5.70 -2.47 9.46
CA CYS A 70 4.37 -1.88 9.41
C CYS A 70 3.30 -2.95 9.58
N ASN A 71 2.30 -2.65 10.39
CA ASN A 71 1.13 -3.54 10.52
C ASN A 71 0.18 -3.31 9.34
N ALA A 72 -0.46 -4.37 8.89
CA ALA A 72 -1.41 -4.32 7.80
C ALA A 72 -2.76 -4.83 8.25
N ILE A 73 -3.82 -4.10 7.93
CA ILE A 73 -5.20 -4.52 8.19
C ILE A 73 -5.86 -4.80 6.84
N LEU A 74 -6.25 -6.04 6.62
CA LEU A 74 -6.87 -6.44 5.37
C LEU A 74 -8.38 -6.20 5.44
N LEU A 75 -8.87 -5.34 4.57
CA LEU A 75 -10.28 -4.97 4.52
C LEU A 75 -11.09 -5.86 3.58
N GLY A 76 -10.41 -6.63 2.73
CA GLY A 76 -11.07 -7.46 1.73
C GLY A 76 -11.52 -6.66 0.52
N VAL A 77 -12.52 -7.17 -0.18
CA VAL A 77 -13.05 -6.53 -1.39
C VAL A 77 -14.06 -5.48 -0.97
N ILE A 78 -13.67 -4.22 -1.10
CA ILE A 78 -14.53 -3.08 -0.76
C ILE A 78 -14.25 -1.93 -1.74
N PRO A 79 -15.23 -1.01 -1.91
CA PRO A 79 -15.04 0.13 -2.82
C PRO A 79 -13.98 1.11 -2.33
N THR A 80 -13.37 1.83 -3.26
CA THR A 80 -12.34 2.82 -2.95
C THR A 80 -12.77 3.83 -1.87
N PRO A 81 -13.97 4.43 -1.92
CA PRO A 81 -14.39 5.35 -0.85
C PRO A 81 -14.44 4.71 0.53
N ALA A 82 -14.75 3.42 0.59
CA ALA A 82 -14.79 2.71 1.88
C ALA A 82 -13.39 2.56 2.45
N VAL A 83 -12.38 2.37 1.62
CA VAL A 83 -10.98 2.31 2.08
C VAL A 83 -10.57 3.65 2.70
N ALA A 84 -10.88 4.74 2.03
CA ALA A 84 -10.58 6.07 2.53
C ALA A 84 -11.28 6.32 3.88
N TYR A 85 -12.55 5.96 3.96
CA TYR A 85 -13.33 6.11 5.19
C TYR A 85 -12.74 5.29 6.35
N LEU A 86 -12.42 4.02 6.09
CA LEU A 86 -11.91 3.14 7.13
C LEU A 86 -10.49 3.51 7.58
N THR A 87 -9.71 4.12 6.69
CA THR A 87 -8.41 4.67 7.06
C THR A 87 -8.56 5.65 8.21
N VAL A 88 -9.53 6.54 8.11
CA VAL A 88 -9.82 7.53 9.15
C VAL A 88 -10.45 6.87 10.36
N TYR A 89 -11.47 6.05 10.15
CA TYR A 89 -12.23 5.42 11.23
C TYR A 89 -11.36 4.54 12.13
N LEU A 90 -10.42 3.80 11.54
CA LEU A 90 -9.54 2.91 12.28
C LEU A 90 -8.25 3.60 12.75
N HIS A 91 -8.13 4.90 12.52
CA HIS A 91 -6.95 5.68 12.88
C HIS A 91 -5.66 5.10 12.30
N ALA A 92 -5.74 4.61 11.07
CA ALA A 92 -4.57 4.09 10.38
C ALA A 92 -3.67 5.24 9.91
N ASP A 93 -2.40 4.95 9.73
CA ASP A 93 -1.44 5.94 9.25
C ASP A 93 -1.57 6.18 7.75
N ALA A 94 -2.06 5.19 7.02
CA ALA A 94 -2.35 5.32 5.60
C ALA A 94 -3.34 4.24 5.18
N GLY A 95 -3.94 4.43 4.01
CA GLY A 95 -4.79 3.43 3.38
C GLY A 95 -4.30 3.14 1.98
N VAL A 96 -4.51 1.92 1.52
CA VAL A 96 -4.16 1.50 0.17
C VAL A 96 -5.35 0.79 -0.44
N VAL A 97 -5.63 1.10 -1.70
CA VAL A 97 -6.61 0.33 -2.48
C VAL A 97 -5.93 -0.22 -3.72
N ILE A 98 -6.16 -1.51 -3.97
CA ILE A 98 -5.65 -2.18 -5.15
C ILE A 98 -6.79 -2.27 -6.15
N SER A 99 -6.74 -1.39 -7.16
CA SER A 99 -7.80 -1.26 -8.15
C SER A 99 -7.32 -0.40 -9.31
N ALA A 100 -7.82 -0.67 -10.49
CA ALA A 100 -7.60 0.18 -11.66
C ALA A 100 -8.91 0.80 -12.14
N SER A 101 -9.90 0.88 -11.26
CA SER A 101 -11.18 1.53 -11.54
C SER A 101 -11.87 0.94 -12.78
N HIS A 102 -12.00 1.71 -13.87
CA HIS A 102 -12.71 1.29 -15.09
C HIS A 102 -11.80 0.70 -16.16
N ASN A 103 -10.52 0.55 -15.88
CA ASN A 103 -9.59 -0.01 -16.87
C ASN A 103 -9.87 -1.50 -17.12
N PRO A 104 -9.42 -2.04 -18.26
CA PRO A 104 -9.60 -3.47 -18.55
C PRO A 104 -9.08 -4.38 -17.44
N TYR A 105 -9.59 -5.61 -17.39
CA TYR A 105 -9.32 -6.51 -16.26
C TYR A 105 -7.84 -6.88 -16.10
N GLU A 106 -7.05 -6.83 -17.15
CA GLU A 106 -5.62 -7.13 -17.10
C GLU A 106 -4.80 -6.00 -16.47
N HIS A 107 -5.38 -4.82 -16.30
CA HIS A 107 -4.76 -3.70 -15.58
C HIS A 107 -5.02 -3.80 -14.10
N ASN A 108 -4.16 -3.19 -13.32
CA ASN A 108 -4.41 -2.99 -11.90
C ASN A 108 -3.69 -1.73 -11.43
N GLY A 109 -3.82 -1.40 -10.19
CA GLY A 109 -3.19 -0.20 -9.64
C GLY A 109 -3.09 -0.27 -8.14
N ILE A 110 -2.21 0.56 -7.59
CA ILE A 110 -2.03 0.74 -6.16
C ILE A 110 -2.18 2.23 -5.88
N LYS A 111 -3.24 2.60 -5.18
CA LYS A 111 -3.51 3.98 -4.81
C LYS A 111 -3.45 4.12 -3.29
N MET A 112 -2.82 5.20 -2.82
CA MET A 112 -2.65 5.41 -1.39
C MET A 112 -3.40 6.63 -0.90
N PHE A 113 -3.87 6.55 0.34
CA PHE A 113 -4.53 7.65 1.04
C PHE A 113 -3.77 7.99 2.30
N SER A 114 -3.79 9.26 2.67
CA SER A 114 -3.22 9.73 3.94
C SER A 114 -4.09 9.26 5.12
N SER A 115 -3.58 9.48 6.32
CA SER A 115 -4.34 9.18 7.54
C SER A 115 -5.66 9.94 7.64
N GLU A 116 -5.81 10.99 6.85
CA GLU A 116 -7.04 11.79 6.81
C GLU A 116 -7.99 11.36 5.70
N GLY A 117 -7.64 10.31 4.96
CA GLY A 117 -8.49 9.77 3.90
C GLY A 117 -8.39 10.53 2.58
N PHE A 118 -7.42 11.40 2.43
CA PHE A 118 -7.19 12.18 1.22
C PHE A 118 -5.93 11.70 0.51
N LYS A 119 -5.63 12.31 -0.63
CA LYS A 119 -4.40 12.04 -1.35
C LYS A 119 -3.19 12.27 -0.44
N LEU A 120 -2.14 11.47 -0.61
CA LEU A 120 -0.89 11.69 0.11
C LEU A 120 -0.34 13.09 -0.20
N SER A 121 0.37 13.67 0.77
CA SER A 121 1.09 14.91 0.53
C SER A 121 2.15 14.68 -0.56
N ASP A 122 2.48 15.75 -1.29
CA ASP A 122 3.50 15.65 -2.32
C ASP A 122 4.85 15.22 -1.74
N ALA A 123 5.18 15.68 -0.53
CA ALA A 123 6.43 15.31 0.13
C ALA A 123 6.48 13.82 0.45
N LEU A 124 5.40 13.26 0.98
CA LEU A 124 5.35 11.83 1.32
C LEU A 124 5.38 10.97 0.05
N GLU A 125 4.64 11.38 -0.97
CA GLU A 125 4.61 10.67 -2.25
C GLU A 125 6.00 10.65 -2.89
N ALA A 126 6.69 11.80 -2.86
CA ALA A 126 8.06 11.90 -3.40
C ALA A 126 9.04 11.02 -2.63
N ARG A 127 8.89 10.95 -1.31
CA ARG A 127 9.74 10.10 -0.48
C ARG A 127 9.55 8.63 -0.81
N ILE A 128 8.29 8.19 -0.94
CA ILE A 128 7.98 6.81 -1.28
C ILE A 128 8.54 6.48 -2.66
N GLU A 129 8.33 7.36 -3.63
CA GLU A 129 8.84 7.15 -5.00
C GLU A 129 10.36 7.06 -5.03
N GLU A 130 11.05 7.92 -4.28
CA GLU A 130 12.51 7.88 -4.20
C GLU A 130 12.98 6.54 -3.65
N LEU A 131 12.33 6.01 -2.64
CA LEU A 131 12.68 4.71 -2.07
C LEU A 131 12.41 3.57 -3.05
N ILE A 132 11.29 3.64 -3.79
CA ILE A 132 10.98 2.62 -4.79
C ILE A 132 12.03 2.58 -5.88
N LEU A 133 12.48 3.73 -6.34
CA LEU A 133 13.42 3.85 -7.47
C LEU A 133 14.88 3.75 -7.06
N ARG A 134 15.19 3.74 -5.77
CA ARG A 134 16.55 3.64 -5.26
C ARG A 134 17.16 2.29 -5.64
N GLU A 135 18.42 2.29 -6.04
CA GLU A 135 19.14 1.06 -6.35
C GLU A 135 19.41 0.27 -5.08
N GLY A 136 19.43 -1.05 -5.23
CA GLY A 136 19.70 -1.96 -4.13
C GLY A 136 18.48 -2.29 -3.31
N GLU A 137 18.69 -3.11 -2.30
CA GLU A 137 17.60 -3.55 -1.42
C GLU A 137 17.33 -2.52 -0.34
N LEU A 138 16.08 -2.44 0.10
CA LEU A 138 15.69 -1.60 1.21
C LEU A 138 15.88 -2.37 2.52
N PRO A 139 16.20 -1.68 3.63
CA PRO A 139 16.41 -2.34 4.91
C PRO A 139 15.13 -2.95 5.45
N VAL A 140 15.25 -4.12 6.05
CA VAL A 140 14.11 -4.83 6.64
C VAL A 140 14.30 -4.97 8.15
N LYS A 141 13.22 -5.26 8.85
CA LYS A 141 13.23 -5.48 10.29
C LYS A 141 13.38 -6.95 10.61
N THR A 142 13.70 -7.24 11.87
CA THR A 142 13.85 -8.62 12.36
C THR A 142 13.11 -8.79 13.67
N HIS A 143 12.90 -10.06 14.04
CA HIS A 143 12.32 -10.44 15.32
C HIS A 143 10.97 -9.73 15.59
N GLY A 144 10.76 -9.22 16.76
CA GLY A 144 9.51 -8.58 17.14
C GLY A 144 9.22 -7.25 16.47
N GLN A 145 10.14 -6.73 15.67
CA GLN A 145 9.94 -5.50 14.91
C GLN A 145 9.23 -5.72 13.58
N ILE A 146 9.09 -6.98 13.16
CA ILE A 146 8.33 -7.32 11.96
C ILE A 146 6.86 -6.97 12.21
N GLY A 147 6.20 -6.42 11.20
CA GLY A 147 4.79 -6.05 11.31
C GLY A 147 3.87 -7.26 11.32
N GLN A 148 2.65 -7.05 11.77
CA GLN A 148 1.64 -8.10 11.85
C GLN A 148 0.50 -7.82 10.87
N VAL A 149 -0.14 -8.89 10.42
CA VAL A 149 -1.30 -8.80 9.56
C VAL A 149 -2.55 -9.07 10.39
N MET A 150 -3.52 -8.18 10.28
CA MET A 150 -4.82 -8.34 10.92
C MET A 150 -5.89 -8.36 9.83
N SER A 151 -6.89 -9.20 10.01
CA SER A 151 -8.04 -9.20 9.13
C SER A 151 -9.29 -9.29 9.99
N GLY A 152 -10.39 -8.79 9.46
CA GLY A 152 -11.64 -8.83 10.18
C GLY A 152 -12.79 -8.53 9.26
N SER A 153 -13.99 -8.78 9.75
CA SER A 153 -15.18 -8.44 9.00
C SER A 153 -15.53 -6.99 9.30
N PHE A 154 -15.53 -6.17 8.25
CA PHE A 154 -15.98 -4.79 8.33
C PHE A 154 -17.34 -4.64 7.63
N ALA A 155 -18.00 -5.76 7.38
CA ALA A 155 -19.36 -5.75 6.87
C ALA A 155 -20.26 -5.15 7.93
N ALA A 156 -20.98 -4.13 7.54
CA ALA A 156 -21.91 -3.47 8.43
C ALA A 156 -23.10 -4.36 8.73
#